data_8b84117c095f2930c37eebe9e3fed6de
#
_entry.id   8b84117c095f2930c37eebe9e3fed6de
#
_cell.length_a   1.000
_cell.length_b   1.000
_cell.length_c   1.000
_cell.angle_alpha   90.00
_cell.angle_beta   90.00
_cell.angle_gamma   90.00
#
_symmetry.space_group_name_H-M   'P 1'
#
loop_
_entity.id
_entity.type
_entity.pdbx_description
1 polymer ?
#
loop_
_entity_poly.entity_id
_entity_poly.type
_entity_poly.pdbx_seq_one_letter_code
_entity_poly.pdbx_strand_id
1 'polypeptide(L)'
;MANGQSSMFNPIKAVAVYCASSTKMDKAYFEAASQLGKLMAERGVTLVYGGGAVGLMGAICDAIKANGGKAIGVIPRFMVEKGWLRPDLDEVIQVETMAERKRIMAEISDAAMALPGGVGTFDELMDIVALKKLGLYLKPVVVLNTRDYYRPLAELLDKAITEQFQGEVYRNICQIVDTPEEAVEVIFTEPYWTEDVVQNAAL
;
A
#
# COMPACT_ATOMS: atom_id res chain seq x y z
N MET A 1 -15.75 35.25 -14.65
CA MET A 1 -15.09 34.82 -13.38
C MET A 1 -15.23 33.32 -13.35
N ALA A 2 -14.20 32.59 -13.74
CA ALA A 2 -14.19 31.14 -13.75
C ALA A 2 -13.88 30.67 -12.32
N ASN A 3 -14.87 30.02 -11.69
CA ASN A 3 -14.67 29.34 -10.42
C ASN A 3 -13.68 28.18 -10.64
N GLY A 4 -12.43 28.38 -10.23
CA GLY A 4 -11.46 27.32 -10.09
C GLY A 4 -11.88 26.42 -8.91
N GLN A 5 -12.64 25.38 -9.18
CA GLN A 5 -12.64 24.21 -8.32
C GLN A 5 -11.28 23.55 -8.49
N SER A 6 -10.34 23.90 -7.61
CA SER A 6 -9.14 23.10 -7.37
C SER A 6 -9.62 21.68 -7.07
N SER A 7 -9.18 20.70 -7.88
CA SER A 7 -9.47 19.30 -7.60
C SER A 7 -8.99 18.98 -6.17
N MET A 8 -9.91 18.52 -5.31
CA MET A 8 -9.61 18.19 -3.90
C MET A 8 -8.66 16.98 -3.75
N PHE A 9 -8.21 16.42 -4.84
CA PHE A 9 -7.36 15.23 -4.87
C PHE A 9 -5.97 15.59 -5.38
N ASN A 10 -4.95 15.18 -4.64
CA ASN A 10 -3.58 15.28 -5.12
C ASN A 10 -3.33 14.23 -6.22
N PRO A 11 -2.52 14.55 -7.25
CA PRO A 11 -2.21 13.57 -8.28
C PRO A 11 -1.40 12.41 -7.67
N ILE A 12 -1.89 11.17 -7.83
CA ILE A 12 -1.17 9.95 -7.43
C ILE A 12 -0.10 9.64 -8.47
N LYS A 13 1.17 9.70 -8.08
CA LYS A 13 2.33 9.41 -8.92
C LYS A 13 3.08 8.15 -8.49
N ALA A 14 3.08 7.85 -7.19
CA ALA A 14 3.76 6.71 -6.62
C ALA A 14 2.91 6.06 -5.53
N VAL A 15 2.91 4.72 -5.47
CA VAL A 15 2.15 3.95 -4.49
C VAL A 15 3.05 2.94 -3.80
N ALA A 16 3.07 2.97 -2.46
CA ALA A 16 3.70 1.93 -1.65
C ALA A 16 2.85 0.66 -1.69
N VAL A 17 3.43 -0.47 -2.07
CA VAL A 17 2.74 -1.76 -2.10
C VAL A 17 3.41 -2.76 -1.17
N TYR A 18 2.65 -3.24 -0.20
CA TYR A 18 3.03 -4.27 0.76
C TYR A 18 2.40 -5.59 0.34
N CYS A 19 3.20 -6.66 0.20
CA CYS A 19 2.68 -7.95 -0.26
C CYS A 19 3.62 -9.10 0.07
N ALA A 20 3.11 -10.34 -0.11
CA ALA A 20 3.85 -11.55 0.20
C ALA A 20 5.06 -11.80 -0.71
N SER A 21 6.12 -12.37 -0.11
CA SER A 21 7.28 -12.94 -0.82
C SER A 21 7.13 -14.46 -1.08
N SER A 22 6.13 -15.14 -0.52
CA SER A 22 5.90 -16.56 -0.74
C SER A 22 5.57 -16.88 -2.20
N THR A 23 5.96 -18.06 -2.66
CA THR A 23 5.62 -18.58 -4.01
C THR A 23 4.60 -19.73 -3.98
N LYS A 24 4.11 -20.11 -2.78
CA LYS A 24 3.27 -21.29 -2.57
C LYS A 24 1.78 -20.99 -2.49
N MET A 25 1.38 -19.76 -2.80
CA MET A 25 -0.01 -19.30 -2.73
C MET A 25 -0.80 -19.77 -3.96
N ASP A 26 -2.13 -19.70 -3.83
CA ASP A 26 -3.03 -19.91 -4.97
C ASP A 26 -2.74 -18.90 -6.09
N LYS A 27 -2.88 -19.35 -7.34
CA LYS A 27 -2.61 -18.55 -8.54
C LYS A 27 -3.43 -17.26 -8.62
N ALA A 28 -4.65 -17.25 -8.06
CA ALA A 28 -5.51 -16.07 -8.06
C ALA A 28 -4.86 -14.85 -7.38
N TYR A 29 -3.98 -15.05 -6.38
CA TYR A 29 -3.25 -13.96 -5.74
C TYR A 29 -2.20 -13.36 -6.69
N PHE A 30 -1.53 -14.19 -7.48
CA PHE A 30 -0.56 -13.74 -8.50
C PHE A 30 -1.27 -13.02 -9.64
N GLU A 31 -2.43 -13.53 -10.08
CA GLU A 31 -3.26 -12.91 -11.12
C GLU A 31 -3.70 -11.50 -10.68
N ALA A 32 -4.19 -11.36 -9.45
CA ALA A 32 -4.58 -10.07 -8.89
C ALA A 32 -3.40 -9.09 -8.75
N ALA A 33 -2.23 -9.55 -8.30
CA ALA A 33 -1.03 -8.72 -8.21
C ALA A 33 -0.56 -8.26 -9.61
N SER A 34 -0.58 -9.13 -10.61
CA SER A 34 -0.22 -8.81 -11.98
C SER A 34 -1.21 -7.83 -12.61
N GLN A 35 -2.53 -8.03 -12.39
CA GLN A 35 -3.55 -7.11 -12.87
C GLN A 35 -3.40 -5.73 -12.24
N LEU A 36 -3.15 -5.66 -10.93
CA LEU A 36 -2.88 -4.40 -10.24
C LEU A 36 -1.66 -3.68 -10.84
N GLY A 37 -0.55 -4.40 -11.05
CA GLY A 37 0.66 -3.84 -11.65
C GLY A 37 0.41 -3.27 -13.05
N LYS A 38 -0.35 -3.98 -13.89
CA LYS A 38 -0.76 -3.49 -15.21
C LYS A 38 -1.57 -2.20 -15.11
N LEU A 39 -2.60 -2.17 -14.28
CA LEU A 39 -3.46 -1.00 -14.09
C LEU A 39 -2.70 0.21 -13.56
N MET A 40 -1.77 0.01 -12.62
CA MET A 40 -0.88 1.06 -12.13
C MET A 40 0.00 1.63 -13.23
N ALA A 41 0.62 0.78 -14.06
CA ALA A 41 1.44 1.22 -15.17
C ALA A 41 0.63 2.00 -16.21
N GLU A 42 -0.57 1.56 -16.57
CA GLU A 42 -1.50 2.24 -17.49
C GLU A 42 -1.89 3.64 -16.98
N ARG A 43 -1.93 3.85 -15.66
CA ARG A 43 -2.18 5.16 -15.03
C ARG A 43 -0.91 5.98 -14.79
N GLY A 44 0.27 5.48 -15.21
CA GLY A 44 1.56 6.16 -15.00
C GLY A 44 2.02 6.19 -13.55
N VAL A 45 1.51 5.28 -12.70
CA VAL A 45 1.85 5.18 -11.28
C VAL A 45 3.13 4.37 -11.09
N THR A 46 4.09 4.92 -10.37
CA THR A 46 5.32 4.25 -9.97
C THR A 46 5.06 3.31 -8.80
N LEU A 47 5.52 2.07 -8.90
CA LEU A 47 5.52 1.11 -7.81
C LEU A 47 6.65 1.44 -6.83
N VAL A 48 6.32 1.61 -5.55
CA VAL A 48 7.28 1.64 -4.44
C VAL A 48 7.06 0.38 -3.59
N TYR A 49 8.07 -0.47 -3.44
CA TYR A 49 7.89 -1.75 -2.75
C TYR A 49 9.17 -2.26 -2.10
N GLY A 50 9.14 -3.45 -1.55
CA GLY A 50 10.25 -4.06 -0.83
C GLY A 50 11.45 -4.51 -1.64
N GLY A 51 11.45 -4.33 -2.96
CA GLY A 51 12.58 -4.65 -3.84
C GLY A 51 12.79 -6.14 -4.09
N GLY A 52 11.91 -7.05 -3.64
CA GLY A 52 12.05 -8.48 -3.81
C GLY A 52 11.67 -9.00 -5.20
N ALA A 53 12.26 -10.13 -5.61
CA ALA A 53 12.06 -10.71 -6.94
C ALA A 53 11.01 -11.84 -6.98
N VAL A 54 10.48 -12.28 -5.83
CA VAL A 54 9.64 -13.48 -5.72
C VAL A 54 8.27 -13.18 -5.14
N GLY A 55 7.34 -14.14 -5.25
CA GLY A 55 5.99 -14.02 -4.72
C GLY A 55 5.19 -12.92 -5.42
N LEU A 56 4.30 -12.26 -4.67
CA LEU A 56 3.49 -11.15 -5.20
C LEU A 56 4.36 -9.92 -5.52
N MET A 57 5.48 -9.74 -4.80
CA MET A 57 6.45 -8.69 -5.12
C MET A 57 7.01 -8.85 -6.54
N GLY A 58 7.38 -10.08 -6.91
CA GLY A 58 7.82 -10.40 -8.28
C GLY A 58 6.70 -10.15 -9.29
N ALA A 59 5.52 -10.71 -9.05
CA ALA A 59 4.39 -10.65 -9.97
C ALA A 59 3.93 -9.22 -10.31
N ILE A 60 3.81 -8.36 -9.29
CA ILE A 60 3.40 -6.96 -9.51
C ILE A 60 4.50 -6.18 -10.25
N CYS A 61 5.77 -6.38 -9.89
CA CYS A 61 6.87 -5.69 -10.54
C CYS A 61 7.05 -6.14 -12.00
N ASP A 62 6.90 -7.45 -12.29
CA ASP A 62 6.90 -7.98 -13.65
C ASP A 62 5.83 -7.33 -14.51
N ALA A 63 4.61 -7.21 -13.98
CA ALA A 63 3.49 -6.59 -14.68
C ALA A 63 3.72 -5.08 -14.90
N ILE A 64 4.24 -4.35 -13.92
CA ILE A 64 4.64 -2.93 -14.05
C ILE A 64 5.64 -2.77 -15.19
N LYS A 65 6.73 -3.54 -15.17
CA LYS A 65 7.81 -3.45 -16.18
C LYS A 65 7.33 -3.85 -17.57
N ALA A 66 6.52 -4.91 -17.68
CA ALA A 66 5.94 -5.36 -18.95
C ALA A 66 5.02 -4.33 -19.61
N ASN A 67 4.44 -3.41 -18.83
CA ASN A 67 3.57 -2.34 -19.33
C ASN A 67 4.26 -0.95 -19.31
N GLY A 68 5.60 -0.91 -19.27
CA GLY A 68 6.38 0.33 -19.39
C GLY A 68 6.36 1.22 -18.14
N GLY A 69 5.88 0.72 -17.01
CA GLY A 69 5.88 1.42 -15.73
C GLY A 69 7.23 1.39 -15.02
N LYS A 70 7.33 2.10 -13.90
CA LYS A 70 8.54 2.22 -13.08
C LYS A 70 8.38 1.56 -11.73
N ALA A 71 9.47 0.99 -11.20
CA ALA A 71 9.52 0.36 -9.89
C ALA A 71 10.73 0.82 -9.07
N ILE A 72 10.48 1.25 -7.84
CA ILE A 72 11.47 1.66 -6.84
C ILE A 72 11.48 0.61 -5.72
N GLY A 73 12.64 0.03 -5.46
CA GLY A 73 12.82 -0.91 -4.34
C GLY A 73 13.42 -0.20 -3.12
N VAL A 74 12.74 -0.28 -1.97
CA VAL A 74 13.29 0.17 -0.68
C VAL A 74 13.65 -1.06 0.14
N ILE A 75 14.95 -1.30 0.36
CA ILE A 75 15.43 -2.58 0.87
C ILE A 75 16.57 -2.39 1.90
N PRO A 76 16.53 -3.09 3.05
CA PRO A 76 17.63 -3.10 4.00
C PRO A 76 18.88 -3.76 3.44
N ARG A 77 20.04 -3.22 3.80
CA ARG A 77 21.35 -3.70 3.35
C ARG A 77 21.53 -5.20 3.57
N PHE A 78 21.14 -5.72 4.74
CA PHE A 78 21.27 -7.16 5.04
C PHE A 78 20.46 -8.06 4.10
N MET A 79 19.34 -7.56 3.52
CA MET A 79 18.56 -8.30 2.52
C MET A 79 19.24 -8.30 1.16
N VAL A 80 19.90 -7.19 0.80
CA VAL A 80 20.73 -7.11 -0.41
C VAL A 80 21.89 -8.09 -0.34
N GLU A 81 22.60 -8.16 0.78
CA GLU A 81 23.69 -9.10 1.05
C GLU A 81 23.25 -10.58 0.97
N LYS A 82 21.97 -10.86 1.25
CA LYS A 82 21.34 -12.18 1.09
C LYS A 82 20.90 -12.50 -0.35
N GLY A 83 21.09 -11.55 -1.29
CA GLY A 83 20.69 -11.74 -2.69
C GLY A 83 19.18 -11.65 -2.94
N TRP A 84 18.41 -10.98 -2.07
CA TRP A 84 16.96 -10.88 -2.22
C TRP A 84 16.51 -9.70 -3.08
N LEU A 85 17.44 -8.80 -3.41
CA LEU A 85 17.16 -7.65 -4.26
C LEU A 85 16.91 -8.08 -5.72
N ARG A 86 15.87 -7.58 -6.31
CA ARG A 86 15.59 -7.67 -7.74
C ARG A 86 16.57 -6.80 -8.55
N PRO A 87 17.24 -7.33 -9.61
CA PRO A 87 18.35 -6.63 -10.28
C PRO A 87 17.94 -5.54 -11.28
N ASP A 88 16.70 -5.57 -11.82
CA ASP A 88 16.22 -4.71 -12.92
C ASP A 88 15.26 -3.60 -12.50
N LEU A 89 15.41 -3.09 -11.28
CA LEU A 89 14.65 -1.94 -10.76
C LEU A 89 15.14 -0.63 -11.40
N ASP A 90 14.21 0.33 -11.52
CA ASP A 90 14.55 1.67 -12.01
C ASP A 90 15.33 2.46 -10.96
N GLU A 91 15.04 2.22 -9.67
CA GLU A 91 15.73 2.83 -8.53
C GLU A 91 15.77 1.86 -7.35
N VAL A 92 16.87 1.91 -6.59
CA VAL A 92 17.04 1.15 -5.35
C VAL A 92 17.47 2.09 -4.23
N ILE A 93 16.67 2.14 -3.18
CA ILE A 93 16.97 2.88 -1.95
C ILE A 93 17.37 1.87 -0.88
N GLN A 94 18.67 1.80 -0.57
CA GLN A 94 19.17 0.97 0.50
C GLN A 94 19.05 1.69 1.84
N VAL A 95 18.61 0.95 2.86
CA VAL A 95 18.40 1.45 4.22
C VAL A 95 19.09 0.55 5.24
N GLU A 96 19.26 1.02 6.48
CA GLU A 96 19.89 0.24 7.53
C GLU A 96 18.87 -0.58 8.35
N THR A 97 17.65 -0.09 8.53
CA THR A 97 16.65 -0.71 9.41
C THR A 97 15.30 -0.90 8.72
N MET A 98 14.48 -1.82 9.26
CA MET A 98 13.10 -2.00 8.82
C MET A 98 12.22 -0.78 9.13
N ALA A 99 12.49 -0.06 10.20
CA ALA A 99 11.77 1.18 10.53
C ALA A 99 12.06 2.27 9.51
N GLU A 100 13.32 2.45 9.12
CA GLU A 100 13.71 3.39 8.06
C GLU A 100 13.08 3.02 6.72
N ARG A 101 13.05 1.74 6.36
CA ARG A 101 12.38 1.24 5.16
C ARG A 101 10.91 1.66 5.10
N LYS A 102 10.13 1.37 6.15
CA LYS A 102 8.71 1.72 6.24
C LYS A 102 8.50 3.23 6.12
N ARG A 103 9.30 4.01 6.86
CA ARG A 103 9.25 5.48 6.81
C ARG A 103 9.49 6.00 5.40
N ILE A 104 10.55 5.57 4.73
CA ILE A 104 10.87 6.03 3.36
C ILE A 104 9.77 5.63 2.37
N MET A 105 9.27 4.40 2.43
CA MET A 105 8.17 3.96 1.56
C MET A 105 6.93 4.86 1.72
N ALA A 106 6.58 5.22 2.95
CA ALA A 106 5.46 6.11 3.24
C ALA A 106 5.70 7.55 2.74
N GLU A 107 6.93 8.07 2.90
CA GLU A 107 7.29 9.43 2.51
C GLU A 107 7.27 9.65 0.99
N ILE A 108 7.84 8.72 0.22
CA ILE A 108 8.00 8.87 -1.24
C ILE A 108 6.76 8.42 -2.05
N SER A 109 5.71 7.95 -1.38
CA SER A 109 4.48 7.49 -2.03
C SER A 109 3.30 8.42 -1.72
N ASP A 110 2.33 8.49 -2.64
CA ASP A 110 1.12 9.29 -2.54
C ASP A 110 -0.09 8.49 -2.00
N ALA A 111 0.05 7.16 -1.96
CA ALA A 111 -0.90 6.23 -1.35
C ALA A 111 -0.18 4.95 -0.92
N ALA A 112 -0.83 4.13 -0.10
CA ALA A 112 -0.35 2.81 0.29
C ALA A 112 -1.39 1.73 -0.04
N MET A 113 -0.92 0.58 -0.50
CA MET A 113 -1.76 -0.61 -0.74
C MET A 113 -1.17 -1.83 -0.06
N ALA A 114 -2.03 -2.66 0.52
CA ALA A 114 -1.66 -3.98 1.01
C ALA A 114 -2.38 -5.06 0.20
N LEU A 115 -1.62 -5.96 -0.42
CA LEU A 115 -2.11 -7.21 -0.98
C LEU A 115 -1.97 -8.32 0.07
N PRO A 116 -2.60 -9.48 -0.13
CA PRO A 116 -2.42 -10.62 0.76
C PRO A 116 -0.96 -10.92 1.06
N GLY A 117 -0.66 -11.16 2.34
CA GLY A 117 0.71 -11.39 2.78
C GLY A 117 0.80 -11.96 4.19
N GLY A 118 2.01 -12.16 4.67
CA GLY A 118 2.28 -12.66 6.02
C GLY A 118 2.55 -11.54 7.02
N VAL A 119 3.23 -11.91 8.11
CA VAL A 119 3.55 -11.01 9.24
C VAL A 119 4.24 -9.71 8.80
N GLY A 120 5.15 -9.77 7.80
CA GLY A 120 5.80 -8.56 7.31
C GLY A 120 4.83 -7.58 6.64
N THR A 121 3.88 -8.10 5.86
CA THR A 121 2.82 -7.29 5.25
C THR A 121 1.88 -6.73 6.31
N PHE A 122 1.55 -7.50 7.35
CA PHE A 122 0.73 -7.02 8.46
C PHE A 122 1.44 -5.93 9.26
N ASP A 123 2.74 -6.07 9.51
CA ASP A 123 3.54 -5.03 10.17
C ASP A 123 3.54 -3.73 9.36
N GLU A 124 3.78 -3.80 8.06
CA GLU A 124 3.78 -2.63 7.16
C GLU A 124 2.39 -1.97 7.09
N LEU A 125 1.33 -2.77 6.95
CA LEU A 125 -0.06 -2.27 6.91
C LEU A 125 -0.47 -1.63 8.24
N MET A 126 -0.23 -2.29 9.37
CA MET A 126 -0.62 -1.76 10.67
C MET A 126 0.19 -0.52 11.07
N ASP A 127 1.45 -0.45 10.66
CA ASP A 127 2.28 0.74 10.84
C ASP A 127 1.67 1.97 10.15
N ILE A 128 1.34 1.84 8.85
CA ILE A 128 0.76 2.95 8.08
C ILE A 128 -0.64 3.33 8.56
N VAL A 129 -1.46 2.37 8.98
CA VAL A 129 -2.78 2.60 9.59
C VAL A 129 -2.65 3.33 10.93
N ALA A 130 -1.67 2.95 11.76
CA ALA A 130 -1.40 3.63 13.02
C ALA A 130 -0.92 5.08 12.79
N LEU A 131 -0.03 5.30 11.82
CA LEU A 131 0.39 6.65 11.43
C LEU A 131 -0.79 7.49 10.92
N LYS A 132 -1.71 6.89 10.15
CA LYS A 132 -2.92 7.57 9.67
C LYS A 132 -3.85 7.96 10.83
N LYS A 133 -4.03 7.08 11.82
CA LYS A 133 -4.80 7.39 13.03
C LYS A 133 -4.20 8.59 13.79
N LEU A 134 -2.88 8.70 13.82
CA LEU A 134 -2.17 9.78 14.52
C LEU A 134 -2.03 11.07 13.68
N GLY A 135 -2.60 11.13 12.46
CA GLY A 135 -2.48 12.30 11.58
C GLY A 135 -1.08 12.48 10.97
N LEU A 136 -0.19 11.49 11.09
CA LEU A 136 1.16 11.51 10.54
C LEU A 136 1.23 10.98 9.10
N TYR A 137 0.14 10.36 8.63
CA TYR A 137 -0.05 9.91 7.26
C TYR A 137 -1.49 10.19 6.84
N LEU A 138 -1.71 11.11 5.92
CA LEU A 138 -3.06 11.57 5.55
C LEU A 138 -3.54 11.01 4.20
N LYS A 139 -2.67 10.27 3.51
CA LYS A 139 -2.89 9.74 2.15
C LYS A 139 -3.80 8.50 2.18
N PRO A 140 -4.37 8.08 1.02
CA PRO A 140 -5.17 6.86 0.93
C PRO A 140 -4.43 5.60 1.36
N VAL A 141 -5.12 4.71 2.07
CA VAL A 141 -4.66 3.36 2.41
C VAL A 141 -5.69 2.36 1.92
N VAL A 142 -5.29 1.46 1.03
CA VAL A 142 -6.17 0.48 0.41
C VAL A 142 -5.69 -0.95 0.71
N VAL A 143 -6.62 -1.84 0.99
CA VAL A 143 -6.37 -3.26 1.25
C VAL A 143 -7.08 -4.08 0.19
N LEU A 144 -6.33 -4.78 -0.65
CA LEU A 144 -6.87 -5.65 -1.68
C LEU A 144 -7.24 -7.01 -1.09
N ASN A 145 -8.54 -7.28 -1.01
CA ASN A 145 -9.13 -8.44 -0.32
C ASN A 145 -9.31 -9.65 -1.25
N THR A 146 -8.38 -9.92 -2.13
CA THR A 146 -8.44 -11.06 -3.04
C THR A 146 -8.81 -12.35 -2.31
N ARG A 147 -9.85 -13.05 -2.77
CA ARG A 147 -10.39 -14.28 -2.17
C ARG A 147 -10.80 -14.13 -0.70
N ASP A 148 -11.25 -12.95 -0.33
CA ASP A 148 -11.73 -12.69 1.02
C ASP A 148 -10.66 -12.88 2.13
N TYR A 149 -9.38 -12.69 1.74
CA TYR A 149 -8.22 -12.91 2.62
C TYR A 149 -8.23 -11.99 3.84
N TYR A 150 -8.67 -10.74 3.68
CA TYR A 150 -8.67 -9.74 4.75
C TYR A 150 -10.00 -9.61 5.49
N ARG A 151 -10.99 -10.48 5.25
CA ARG A 151 -12.23 -10.46 6.02
C ARG A 151 -12.00 -10.52 7.54
N PRO A 152 -11.12 -11.40 8.08
CA PRO A 152 -10.87 -11.41 9.53
C PRO A 152 -10.27 -10.09 10.06
N LEU A 153 -9.49 -9.38 9.24
CA LEU A 153 -8.97 -8.05 9.60
C LEU A 153 -10.10 -7.01 9.62
N ALA A 154 -10.98 -7.01 8.63
CA ALA A 154 -12.14 -6.12 8.59
C ALA A 154 -13.04 -6.31 9.82
N GLU A 155 -13.32 -7.56 10.17
CA GLU A 155 -14.09 -7.92 11.36
C GLU A 155 -13.40 -7.46 12.66
N LEU A 156 -12.07 -7.60 12.75
CA LEU A 156 -11.29 -7.13 13.90
C LEU A 156 -11.30 -5.61 14.04
N LEU A 157 -11.16 -4.87 12.94
CA LEU A 157 -11.21 -3.41 12.94
C LEU A 157 -12.61 -2.91 13.31
N ASP A 158 -13.68 -3.52 12.79
CA ASP A 158 -15.05 -3.22 13.16
C ASP A 158 -15.32 -3.52 14.64
N LYS A 159 -14.81 -4.64 15.14
CA LYS A 159 -14.92 -4.99 16.57
C LYS A 159 -14.19 -3.98 17.47
N ALA A 160 -13.03 -3.50 17.05
CA ALA A 160 -12.31 -2.47 17.82
C ALA A 160 -13.12 -1.17 17.97
N ILE A 161 -13.92 -0.82 16.96
CA ILE A 161 -14.85 0.32 17.03
C ILE A 161 -16.06 -0.01 17.90
N THR A 162 -16.71 -1.13 17.67
CA THR A 162 -17.93 -1.54 18.39
C THR A 162 -17.70 -1.69 19.89
N GLU A 163 -16.53 -2.18 20.29
CA GLU A 163 -16.13 -2.31 21.70
C GLU A 163 -15.40 -1.07 22.24
N GLN A 164 -15.38 0.03 21.48
CA GLN A 164 -14.85 1.35 21.90
C GLN A 164 -13.33 1.38 22.17
N PHE A 165 -12.54 0.47 21.61
CA PHE A 165 -11.08 0.59 21.59
C PHE A 165 -10.62 1.66 20.60
N GLN A 166 -11.50 2.06 19.68
CA GLN A 166 -11.24 3.04 18.64
C GLN A 166 -12.53 3.79 18.29
N GLY A 167 -12.43 5.09 18.03
CA GLY A 167 -13.58 5.93 17.70
C GLY A 167 -14.18 5.61 16.31
N GLU A 168 -15.49 5.89 16.17
CA GLU A 168 -16.26 5.68 14.92
C GLU A 168 -15.65 6.39 13.70
N VAL A 169 -15.00 7.53 13.90
CA VAL A 169 -14.32 8.33 12.86
C VAL A 169 -13.26 7.53 12.11
N TYR A 170 -12.73 6.46 12.72
CA TYR A 170 -11.71 5.60 12.12
C TYR A 170 -12.26 4.39 11.36
N ARG A 171 -13.59 4.27 11.19
CA ARG A 171 -14.23 3.16 10.46
C ARG A 171 -13.66 2.98 9.04
N ASN A 172 -13.37 4.09 8.39
CA ASN A 172 -12.82 4.12 7.03
C ASN A 172 -11.32 4.50 7.01
N ILE A 173 -10.56 4.11 8.04
CA ILE A 173 -9.12 4.41 8.12
C ILE A 173 -8.31 3.78 6.99
N CYS A 174 -8.77 2.64 6.48
CA CYS A 174 -8.33 2.03 5.23
C CYS A 174 -9.56 1.51 4.46
N GLN A 175 -9.47 1.53 3.13
CA GLN A 175 -10.51 1.01 2.25
C GLN A 175 -10.19 -0.45 1.92
N ILE A 176 -11.11 -1.37 2.21
CA ILE A 176 -10.96 -2.79 1.87
C ILE A 176 -11.81 -3.04 0.62
N VAL A 177 -11.17 -3.48 -0.46
CA VAL A 177 -11.78 -3.67 -1.78
C VAL A 177 -11.44 -5.04 -2.34
N ASP A 178 -12.29 -5.59 -3.19
CA ASP A 178 -12.17 -6.97 -3.63
C ASP A 178 -11.40 -7.15 -4.94
N THR A 179 -11.29 -6.09 -5.76
CA THR A 179 -10.68 -6.16 -7.09
C THR A 179 -9.53 -5.16 -7.27
N PRO A 180 -8.54 -5.47 -8.13
CA PRO A 180 -7.48 -4.54 -8.49
C PRO A 180 -7.99 -3.24 -9.11
N GLU A 181 -9.09 -3.30 -9.88
CA GLU A 181 -9.75 -2.17 -10.50
C GLU A 181 -10.28 -1.19 -9.46
N GLU A 182 -11.01 -1.70 -8.46
CA GLU A 182 -11.49 -0.91 -7.33
C GLU A 182 -10.32 -0.31 -6.53
N ALA A 183 -9.25 -1.09 -6.30
CA ALA A 183 -8.08 -0.61 -5.57
C ALA A 183 -7.43 0.59 -6.25
N VAL A 184 -7.28 0.55 -7.57
CA VAL A 184 -6.73 1.67 -8.35
C VAL A 184 -7.70 2.85 -8.36
N GLU A 185 -9.01 2.61 -8.51
CA GLU A 185 -10.00 3.69 -8.50
C GLU A 185 -10.01 4.44 -7.16
N VAL A 186 -9.99 3.72 -6.06
CA VAL A 186 -10.04 4.30 -4.70
C VAL A 186 -8.84 5.22 -4.44
N ILE A 187 -7.62 4.87 -4.83
CA ILE A 187 -6.47 5.76 -4.58
C ILE A 187 -6.58 7.10 -5.29
N PHE A 188 -7.29 7.16 -6.42
CA PHE A 188 -7.51 8.40 -7.16
C PHE A 188 -8.75 9.18 -6.70
N THR A 189 -9.68 8.55 -6.03
CA THR A 189 -10.97 9.15 -5.64
C THR A 189 -11.12 9.41 -4.15
N GLU A 190 -10.37 8.68 -3.28
CA GLU A 190 -10.39 8.92 -1.85
C GLU A 190 -9.66 10.23 -1.51
N PRO A 191 -10.33 11.20 -0.84
CA PRO A 191 -9.69 12.43 -0.43
C PRO A 191 -8.60 12.15 0.62
N TYR A 192 -7.56 12.97 0.64
CA TYR A 192 -6.61 12.96 1.76
C TYR A 192 -7.33 13.36 3.04
N TRP A 193 -6.99 12.68 4.12
CA TRP A 193 -7.47 13.07 5.44
C TRP A 193 -6.89 14.42 5.83
N THR A 194 -7.56 15.12 6.74
CA THR A 194 -7.10 16.40 7.30
C THR A 194 -6.45 16.18 8.66
N GLU A 195 -5.66 17.14 9.11
CA GLU A 195 -5.02 17.09 10.43
C GLU A 195 -6.00 17.07 11.61
N ASP A 196 -7.27 17.42 11.39
CA ASP A 196 -8.34 17.35 12.40
C ASP A 196 -8.58 15.93 12.94
N VAL A 197 -8.13 14.91 12.22
CA VAL A 197 -8.10 13.51 12.68
C VAL A 197 -7.39 13.35 14.01
N VAL A 198 -6.33 14.13 14.26
CA VAL A 198 -5.55 14.10 15.52
C VAL A 198 -6.40 14.45 16.73
N GLN A 199 -7.38 15.34 16.60
CA GLN A 199 -8.26 15.73 17.70
C GLN A 199 -9.11 14.57 18.23
N ASN A 200 -9.31 13.53 17.40
CA ASN A 200 -10.06 12.32 17.76
C ASN A 200 -9.13 11.16 18.18
N ALA A 201 -7.83 11.31 18.07
CA ALA A 201 -6.88 10.21 18.31
C ALA A 201 -6.73 9.84 19.79
N ALA A 202 -7.12 10.71 20.70
CA ALA A 202 -7.01 10.54 22.17
C ALA A 202 -8.26 9.88 22.80
N LEU A 203 -9.25 9.48 22.01
CA LEU A 203 -10.49 8.85 22.46
C LEU A 203 -10.47 7.35 22.27
#